data_0b156e6599952fbbf6c0e538ef3edf3d
#
_entry.id   0b156e6599952fbbf6c0e538ef3edf3d
#
_cell.length_a   1.000
_cell.length_b   1.000
_cell.length_c   1.000
_cell.angle_alpha   90.00
_cell.angle_beta   90.00
_cell.angle_gamma   90.00
#
_symmetry.space_group_name_H-M   'P 1'
#
loop_
_entity.id
_entity.type
_entity.pdbx_description
1 polymer ?
#
loop_
_entity_poly.entity_id
_entity_poly.type
_entity_poly.pdbx_seq_one_letter_code
_entity_poly.pdbx_strand_id
1 'polypeptide(L)'
;MKTQTPPQPKILVDTREQTPLLFANLPTERRTLTTGDYSVWGFEREFCVERKTIEDLVQSITRERDRFSRELQRMRAFDFRRLLIVGNLADIEEHRYRSLAVPKAIIGSLFAFEARFDVPVSFSATPEAAAALIERWAVYFLRERLTSASETLRRYGEQAPAPPPG
;
A
#
# COMPACT_ATOMS: atom_id res chain seq x y z
N MET A 1 5.44 9.81 -34.67
CA MET A 1 4.71 9.16 -33.54
C MET A 1 4.94 10.03 -32.32
N LYS A 2 3.90 10.62 -31.74
CA LYS A 2 4.02 11.29 -30.44
C LYS A 2 4.30 10.21 -29.40
N THR A 3 5.47 10.18 -28.81
CA THR A 3 5.79 9.39 -27.63
C THR A 3 4.91 9.92 -26.51
N GLN A 4 3.75 9.27 -26.31
CA GLN A 4 2.92 9.59 -25.14
C GLN A 4 3.75 9.25 -23.91
N THR A 5 4.02 10.24 -23.08
CA THR A 5 4.57 10.02 -21.75
C THR A 5 3.69 8.99 -21.06
N PRO A 6 4.26 7.92 -20.46
CA PRO A 6 3.45 6.92 -19.78
C PRO A 6 2.59 7.60 -18.73
N PRO A 7 1.32 7.19 -18.57
CA PRO A 7 0.41 7.82 -17.61
C PRO A 7 0.99 7.70 -16.20
N GLN A 8 0.97 8.83 -15.49
CA GLN A 8 1.42 8.88 -14.11
C GLN A 8 0.24 8.58 -13.17
N PRO A 9 0.43 7.75 -12.14
CA PRO A 9 -0.60 7.53 -11.13
C PRO A 9 -0.83 8.81 -10.31
N LYS A 10 -2.04 8.94 -9.77
CA LYS A 10 -2.38 9.93 -8.73
C LYS A 10 -2.54 9.19 -7.42
N ILE A 11 -1.87 9.65 -6.37
CA ILE A 11 -2.00 9.08 -5.03
C ILE A 11 -3.25 9.62 -4.36
N LEU A 12 -4.07 8.72 -3.84
CA LEU A 12 -5.18 9.06 -2.96
C LEU A 12 -4.74 8.98 -1.51
N VAL A 13 -5.07 10.01 -0.76
CA VAL A 13 -4.77 10.12 0.67
C VAL A 13 -6.09 10.11 1.44
N ASP A 14 -6.24 9.18 2.39
CA ASP A 14 -7.46 9.08 3.19
C ASP A 14 -7.75 10.39 3.92
N THR A 15 -9.01 10.79 3.95
CA THR A 15 -9.43 12.04 4.61
C THR A 15 -9.23 12.01 6.12
N ARG A 16 -9.13 10.83 6.73
CA ARG A 16 -8.89 10.62 8.17
C ARG A 16 -7.42 10.66 8.55
N GLU A 17 -6.50 10.58 7.57
CA GLU A 17 -5.05 10.70 7.82
C GLU A 17 -4.71 12.12 8.29
N GLN A 18 -4.30 12.26 9.55
CA GLN A 18 -4.07 13.57 10.19
C GLN A 18 -2.70 14.15 9.86
N THR A 19 -1.72 13.28 9.64
CA THR A 19 -0.32 13.67 9.33
C THR A 19 0.12 12.99 8.02
N PRO A 20 -0.48 13.37 6.88
CA PRO A 20 -0.21 12.71 5.61
C PRO A 20 1.25 12.89 5.19
N LEU A 21 1.77 11.88 4.49
CA LEU A 21 3.06 11.98 3.84
C LEU A 21 3.02 13.04 2.73
N LEU A 22 4.15 13.72 2.53
CA LEU A 22 4.30 14.69 1.45
C LEU A 22 4.95 14.00 0.24
N PHE A 23 4.22 13.96 -0.86
CA PHE A 23 4.65 13.34 -2.12
C PHE A 23 5.33 14.38 -3.01
N ALA A 24 6.54 14.07 -3.49
CA ALA A 24 7.35 15.02 -4.24
C ALA A 24 7.13 14.93 -5.76
N ASN A 25 6.79 13.74 -6.28
CA ASN A 25 6.83 13.47 -7.71
C ASN A 25 5.47 13.14 -8.33
N LEU A 26 4.49 12.76 -7.51
CA LEU A 26 3.16 12.37 -8.00
C LEU A 26 2.08 13.30 -7.46
N PRO A 27 1.04 13.59 -8.26
CA PRO A 27 -0.11 14.36 -7.79
C PRO A 27 -0.87 13.59 -6.72
N THR A 28 -1.47 14.33 -5.80
CA THR A 28 -2.27 13.78 -4.70
C THR A 28 -3.69 14.30 -4.71
N GLU A 29 -4.61 13.53 -4.13
CA GLU A 29 -6.01 13.93 -3.90
C GLU A 29 -6.47 13.36 -2.56
N ARG A 30 -7.17 14.17 -1.77
CA ARG A 30 -7.82 13.70 -0.54
C ARG A 30 -9.12 13.00 -0.89
N ARG A 31 -9.30 11.77 -0.41
CA ARG A 31 -10.50 10.97 -0.63
C ARG A 31 -10.76 10.02 0.53
N THR A 32 -12.01 9.81 0.91
CA THR A 32 -12.36 8.79 1.90
C THR A 32 -12.13 7.41 1.30
N LEU A 33 -11.22 6.64 1.90
CA LEU A 33 -10.90 5.26 1.52
C LEU A 33 -11.64 4.28 2.44
N THR A 34 -12.00 3.12 1.92
CA THR A 34 -12.64 2.07 2.72
C THR A 34 -11.65 1.36 3.64
N THR A 35 -10.39 1.29 3.22
CA THR A 35 -9.30 0.61 3.95
C THR A 35 -7.97 1.25 3.60
N GLY A 36 -7.10 1.40 4.61
CA GLY A 36 -5.77 1.99 4.47
C GLY A 36 -5.76 3.51 4.40
N ASP A 37 -4.55 4.06 4.38
CA ASP A 37 -4.30 5.50 4.38
C ASP A 37 -4.00 6.04 2.98
N TYR A 38 -3.46 5.18 2.09
CA TYR A 38 -3.07 5.56 0.73
C TYR A 38 -3.56 4.55 -0.29
N SER A 39 -3.99 5.07 -1.45
CA SER A 39 -4.38 4.27 -2.61
C SER A 39 -3.96 4.96 -3.91
N VAL A 40 -4.33 4.39 -5.04
CA VAL A 40 -4.11 4.94 -6.39
C VAL A 40 -5.46 5.23 -7.03
N TRP A 41 -5.61 6.41 -7.62
CA TRP A 41 -6.83 6.81 -8.31
C TRP A 41 -7.22 5.80 -9.40
N GLY A 42 -8.49 5.37 -9.37
CA GLY A 42 -9.03 4.33 -10.24
C GLY A 42 -8.76 2.89 -9.77
N PHE A 43 -7.95 2.71 -8.69
CA PHE A 43 -7.60 1.41 -8.12
C PHE A 43 -7.87 1.33 -6.61
N GLU A 44 -8.90 2.05 -6.14
CA GLU A 44 -9.24 2.18 -4.71
C GLU A 44 -9.61 0.84 -4.05
N ARG A 45 -9.90 -0.18 -4.85
CA ARG A 45 -10.22 -1.54 -4.40
C ARG A 45 -9.11 -2.57 -4.64
N GLU A 46 -8.02 -2.14 -5.27
CA GLU A 46 -6.94 -3.02 -5.70
C GLU A 46 -5.59 -2.65 -5.06
N PHE A 47 -5.40 -1.38 -4.71
CA PHE A 47 -4.16 -0.86 -4.11
C PHE A 47 -4.44 -0.26 -2.73
N CYS A 48 -3.73 -0.75 -1.71
CA CYS A 48 -3.91 -0.32 -0.32
C CYS A 48 -2.56 -0.27 0.40
N VAL A 49 -2.28 0.85 1.04
CA VAL A 49 -1.15 1.00 1.97
C VAL A 49 -1.68 1.55 3.29
N GLU A 50 -1.44 0.83 4.37
CA GLU A 50 -1.63 1.28 5.74
C GLU A 50 -0.28 1.74 6.28
N ARG A 51 -0.21 2.98 6.77
CA ARG A 51 1.01 3.56 7.35
C ARG A 51 0.92 3.62 8.87
N LYS A 52 1.99 3.24 9.53
CA LYS A 52 2.11 3.40 10.98
C LYS A 52 3.49 3.94 11.36
N THR A 53 3.55 4.74 12.41
CA THR A 53 4.80 4.98 13.14
C THR A 53 5.12 3.78 14.04
N ILE A 54 6.33 3.71 14.58
CA ILE A 54 6.67 2.65 15.56
C ILE A 54 5.73 2.71 16.77
N GLU A 55 5.41 3.89 17.28
CA GLU A 55 4.50 4.06 18.44
C GLU A 55 3.08 3.55 18.10
N ASP A 56 2.54 3.93 16.94
CA ASP A 56 1.21 3.49 16.50
C ASP A 56 1.15 1.98 16.26
N LEU A 57 2.24 1.40 15.73
CA LEU A 57 2.36 -0.05 15.56
C LEU A 57 2.31 -0.77 16.91
N VAL A 58 3.11 -0.33 17.88
CA VAL A 58 3.15 -0.91 19.23
C VAL A 58 1.79 -0.81 19.89
N GLN A 59 1.12 0.34 19.79
CA GLN A 59 -0.25 0.52 20.30
C GLN A 59 -1.24 -0.44 19.61
N SER A 60 -1.16 -0.55 18.30
CA SER A 60 -2.02 -1.43 17.49
C SER A 60 -1.84 -2.90 17.86
N ILE A 61 -0.62 -3.34 18.11
CA ILE A 61 -0.31 -4.73 18.49
C ILE A 61 -0.73 -5.03 19.94
N THR A 62 -0.68 -4.05 20.84
CA THR A 62 -0.95 -4.26 22.27
C THR A 62 -2.40 -3.95 22.63
N ARG A 63 -2.79 -2.68 22.57
CA ARG A 63 -4.08 -2.20 23.08
C ARG A 63 -5.22 -2.33 22.08
N GLU A 64 -4.93 -2.24 20.78
CA GLU A 64 -5.92 -2.21 19.69
C GLU A 64 -5.87 -3.47 18.82
N ARG A 65 -5.35 -4.57 19.36
CA ARG A 65 -5.04 -5.79 18.60
C ARG A 65 -6.20 -6.31 17.75
N ASP A 66 -7.40 -6.35 18.30
CA ASP A 66 -8.57 -6.85 17.57
C ASP A 66 -9.01 -5.91 16.45
N ARG A 67 -8.93 -4.60 16.68
CA ARG A 67 -9.22 -3.60 15.67
C ARG A 67 -8.21 -3.71 14.53
N PHE A 68 -6.93 -3.77 14.86
CA PHE A 68 -5.84 -3.89 13.89
C PHE A 68 -5.92 -5.20 13.10
N SER A 69 -6.25 -6.33 13.74
CA SER A 69 -6.47 -7.60 13.06
C SER A 69 -7.59 -7.52 12.03
N ARG A 70 -8.71 -6.85 12.35
CA ARG A 70 -9.80 -6.64 11.38
C ARG A 70 -9.40 -5.74 10.22
N GLU A 71 -8.54 -4.76 10.45
CA GLU A 71 -7.98 -3.89 9.41
C GLU A 71 -7.11 -4.71 8.44
N LEU A 72 -6.14 -5.48 8.95
CA LEU A 72 -5.30 -6.36 8.15
C LEU A 72 -6.14 -7.41 7.38
N GLN A 73 -7.20 -7.93 8.00
CA GLN A 73 -8.12 -8.85 7.34
C GLN A 73 -8.82 -8.20 6.13
N ARG A 74 -9.24 -6.94 6.23
CA ARG A 74 -9.82 -6.21 5.09
C ARG A 74 -8.80 -5.98 3.97
N MET A 75 -7.54 -5.72 4.32
CA MET A 75 -6.47 -5.50 3.35
C MET A 75 -6.21 -6.72 2.46
N ARG A 76 -6.53 -7.93 2.91
CA ARG A 76 -6.40 -9.16 2.09
C ARG A 76 -7.19 -9.14 0.79
N ALA A 77 -8.24 -8.34 0.70
CA ALA A 77 -9.05 -8.20 -0.51
C ALA A 77 -8.36 -7.38 -1.62
N PHE A 78 -7.23 -6.77 -1.33
CA PHE A 78 -6.50 -5.93 -2.27
C PHE A 78 -5.39 -6.72 -2.95
N ASP A 79 -5.21 -6.52 -4.25
CA ASP A 79 -4.14 -7.16 -5.02
C ASP A 79 -2.76 -6.66 -4.61
N PHE A 80 -2.65 -5.35 -4.40
CA PHE A 80 -1.48 -4.72 -3.81
C PHE A 80 -1.82 -4.20 -2.41
N ARG A 81 -1.20 -4.75 -1.40
CA ARG A 81 -1.39 -4.37 0.00
C ARG A 81 -0.06 -4.31 0.72
N ARG A 82 0.14 -3.28 1.56
CA ARG A 82 1.36 -3.12 2.37
C ARG A 82 1.04 -2.49 3.71
N LEU A 83 1.65 -3.03 4.76
CA LEU A 83 1.81 -2.35 6.04
C LEU A 83 3.16 -1.64 6.01
N LEU A 84 3.14 -0.32 5.94
CA LEU A 84 4.34 0.52 5.86
C LEU A 84 4.63 1.14 7.23
N ILE A 85 5.74 0.76 7.82
CA ILE A 85 6.20 1.28 9.11
C ILE A 85 7.24 2.38 8.86
N VAL A 86 6.95 3.57 9.37
CA VAL A 86 7.91 4.69 9.38
C VAL A 86 8.76 4.58 10.62
N GLY A 87 9.99 4.14 10.42
CA GLY A 87 10.98 3.77 11.43
C GLY A 87 11.80 2.57 10.96
N ASN A 88 12.66 2.06 11.81
CA ASN A 88 13.51 0.89 11.52
C ASN A 88 13.12 -0.28 12.44
N LEU A 89 13.39 -1.50 11.99
CA LEU A 89 13.22 -2.68 12.84
C LEU A 89 14.07 -2.59 14.11
N ALA A 90 15.28 -2.03 14.00
CA ALA A 90 16.16 -1.77 15.13
C ALA A 90 15.53 -0.86 16.21
N ASP A 91 14.61 0.04 15.83
CA ASP A 91 13.90 0.88 16.83
C ASP A 91 13.02 0.02 17.73
N ILE A 92 12.45 -1.08 17.19
CA ILE A 92 11.69 -2.04 17.99
C ILE A 92 12.64 -2.93 18.80
N GLU A 93 13.70 -3.48 18.19
CA GLU A 93 14.66 -4.38 18.83
C GLU A 93 15.35 -3.72 20.04
N GLU A 94 15.68 -2.46 19.92
CA GLU A 94 16.36 -1.67 20.96
C GLU A 94 15.38 -0.96 21.90
N HIS A 95 14.08 -1.27 21.83
CA HIS A 95 13.03 -0.71 22.69
C HIS A 95 12.96 0.83 22.61
N ARG A 96 13.08 1.40 21.42
CA ARG A 96 12.96 2.85 21.20
C ARG A 96 11.50 3.26 20.99
N TYR A 97 10.64 2.94 21.96
CA TYR A 97 9.22 3.33 22.04
C TYR A 97 8.78 3.42 23.51
N ARG A 98 7.67 4.10 23.78
CA ARG A 98 7.26 4.42 25.16
C ARG A 98 6.59 3.27 25.90
N SER A 99 5.96 2.33 25.20
CA SER A 99 5.26 1.21 25.82
C SER A 99 6.23 0.28 26.56
N LEU A 100 5.75 -0.33 27.65
CA LEU A 100 6.50 -1.37 28.37
C LEU A 100 6.45 -2.76 27.71
N ALA A 101 5.79 -2.87 26.56
CA ALA A 101 5.71 -4.12 25.80
C ALA A 101 7.12 -4.56 25.37
N VAL A 102 7.41 -5.85 25.56
CA VAL A 102 8.74 -6.42 25.28
C VAL A 102 9.00 -6.47 23.76
N PRO A 103 10.16 -6.00 23.27
CA PRO A 103 10.50 -6.01 21.84
C PRO A 103 10.23 -7.33 21.13
N LYS A 104 10.64 -8.45 21.72
CA LYS A 104 10.41 -9.80 21.17
C LYS A 104 8.93 -10.10 20.94
N ALA A 105 8.03 -9.63 21.81
CA ALA A 105 6.60 -9.84 21.67
C ALA A 105 6.01 -8.99 20.53
N ILE A 106 6.51 -7.76 20.36
CA ILE A 106 6.10 -6.88 19.25
C ILE A 106 6.54 -7.47 17.91
N ILE A 107 7.80 -7.85 17.79
CA ILE A 107 8.36 -8.46 16.57
C ILE A 107 7.65 -9.77 16.23
N GLY A 108 7.47 -10.65 17.22
CA GLY A 108 6.74 -11.90 17.05
C GLY A 108 5.30 -11.70 16.59
N SER A 109 4.61 -10.70 17.14
CA SER A 109 3.25 -10.34 16.70
C SER A 109 3.22 -9.81 15.28
N LEU A 110 4.21 -8.98 14.89
CA LEU A 110 4.31 -8.43 13.55
C LEU A 110 4.45 -9.54 12.50
N PHE A 111 5.38 -10.48 12.70
CA PHE A 111 5.57 -11.62 11.81
C PHE A 111 4.36 -12.57 11.79
N ALA A 112 3.72 -12.78 12.95
CA ALA A 112 2.50 -13.58 13.03
C ALA A 112 1.35 -12.94 12.25
N PHE A 113 1.22 -11.61 12.28
CA PHE A 113 0.23 -10.89 11.50
C PHE A 113 0.54 -10.94 10.00
N GLU A 114 1.79 -10.74 9.60
CA GLU A 114 2.20 -10.86 8.21
C GLU A 114 1.85 -12.25 7.65
N ALA A 115 2.21 -13.32 8.37
CA ALA A 115 1.90 -14.69 7.97
C ALA A 115 0.39 -14.99 7.95
N ARG A 116 -0.35 -14.52 8.97
CA ARG A 116 -1.78 -14.80 9.10
C ARG A 116 -2.63 -14.06 8.08
N PHE A 117 -2.32 -12.79 7.85
CA PHE A 117 -3.15 -11.90 7.01
C PHE A 117 -2.60 -11.72 5.61
N ASP A 118 -1.42 -12.25 5.33
CA ASP A 118 -0.74 -12.08 4.03
C ASP A 118 -0.66 -10.60 3.62
N VAL A 119 -0.30 -9.74 4.57
CA VAL A 119 -0.04 -8.31 4.37
C VAL A 119 1.44 -8.06 4.57
N PRO A 120 2.22 -7.93 3.49
CA PRO A 120 3.67 -7.71 3.59
C PRO A 120 4.00 -6.44 4.36
N VAL A 121 4.99 -6.54 5.25
CA VAL A 121 5.50 -5.45 6.07
C VAL A 121 6.70 -4.82 5.41
N SER A 122 6.74 -3.50 5.36
CA SER A 122 7.87 -2.73 4.86
C SER A 122 8.25 -1.65 5.89
N PHE A 123 9.54 -1.43 6.06
CA PHE A 123 10.07 -0.36 6.90
C PHE A 123 10.65 0.75 6.04
N SER A 124 10.52 1.98 6.49
CA SER A 124 11.12 3.15 5.88
C SER A 124 11.61 4.10 6.96
N ALA A 125 12.89 4.47 6.93
CA ALA A 125 13.53 5.21 8.00
C ALA A 125 12.91 6.59 8.27
N THR A 126 12.37 7.24 7.24
CA THR A 126 11.81 8.59 7.34
C THR A 126 10.47 8.72 6.60
N PRO A 127 9.65 9.73 6.92
CA PRO A 127 8.42 10.02 6.18
C PRO A 127 8.66 10.29 4.69
N GLU A 128 9.76 10.97 4.34
CA GLU A 128 10.12 11.28 2.94
C GLU A 128 10.45 10.01 2.16
N ALA A 129 11.22 9.10 2.78
CA ALA A 129 11.54 7.81 2.18
C ALA A 129 10.28 6.93 2.06
N ALA A 130 9.36 7.01 3.02
CA ALA A 130 8.07 6.31 2.96
C ALA A 130 7.21 6.83 1.81
N ALA A 131 7.14 8.15 1.61
CA ALA A 131 6.44 8.75 0.48
C ALA A 131 7.03 8.29 -0.86
N ALA A 132 8.36 8.36 -1.01
CA ALA A 132 9.05 7.90 -2.21
C ALA A 132 8.82 6.41 -2.49
N LEU A 133 8.71 5.58 -1.45
CA LEU A 133 8.41 4.17 -1.60
C LEU A 133 6.98 3.94 -2.13
N ILE A 134 5.99 4.65 -1.60
CA ILE A 134 4.60 4.59 -2.10
C ILE A 134 4.53 5.05 -3.55
N GLU A 135 5.22 6.14 -3.92
CA GLU A 135 5.28 6.62 -5.30
C GLU A 135 5.82 5.55 -6.25
N ARG A 136 6.90 4.86 -5.87
CA ARG A 136 7.46 3.76 -6.67
C ARG A 136 6.47 2.61 -6.81
N TRP A 137 5.84 2.18 -5.73
CA TRP A 137 4.83 1.12 -5.78
C TRP A 137 3.67 1.50 -6.70
N ALA A 138 3.17 2.73 -6.61
CA ALA A 138 2.08 3.21 -7.46
C ALA A 138 2.44 3.20 -8.94
N VAL A 139 3.65 3.65 -9.29
CA VAL A 139 4.15 3.68 -10.68
C VAL A 139 4.26 2.26 -11.24
N TYR A 140 4.89 1.34 -10.52
CA TYR A 140 5.06 -0.04 -11.00
C TYR A 140 3.75 -0.80 -11.03
N PHE A 141 2.87 -0.59 -10.05
CA PHE A 141 1.53 -1.17 -10.04
C PHE A 141 0.71 -0.72 -11.27
N LEU A 142 0.67 0.58 -11.56
CA LEU A 142 -0.03 1.08 -12.74
C LEU A 142 0.54 0.52 -14.04
N ARG A 143 1.86 0.46 -14.17
CA ARG A 143 2.52 -0.12 -15.36
C ARG A 143 2.11 -1.57 -15.58
N GLU A 144 2.13 -2.37 -14.53
CA GLU A 144 1.73 -3.78 -14.57
C GLU A 144 0.26 -3.93 -15.00
N ARG A 145 -0.65 -3.11 -14.45
CA ARG A 145 -2.06 -3.12 -14.83
C ARG A 145 -2.27 -2.76 -16.31
N LEU A 146 -1.57 -1.77 -16.80
CA LEU A 146 -1.66 -1.35 -18.21
C LEU A 146 -1.08 -2.42 -19.16
N THR A 147 0.03 -3.05 -18.79
CA THR A 147 0.62 -4.14 -19.55
C THR A 147 -0.35 -5.32 -19.65
N SER A 148 -0.88 -5.77 -18.53
CA SER A 148 -1.84 -6.88 -18.47
C SER A 148 -3.12 -6.59 -19.28
N ALA A 149 -3.66 -5.35 -19.16
CA ALA A 149 -4.83 -4.95 -19.93
C ALA A 149 -4.55 -4.95 -21.45
N SER A 150 -3.38 -4.43 -21.86
CA SER A 150 -2.97 -4.39 -23.28
C SER A 150 -2.80 -5.79 -23.85
N GLU A 151 -2.20 -6.72 -23.12
CA GLU A 151 -2.06 -8.12 -23.53
C GLU A 151 -3.42 -8.81 -23.66
N THR A 152 -4.32 -8.54 -22.72
CA THR A 152 -5.69 -9.09 -22.78
C THR A 152 -6.41 -8.60 -24.01
N LEU A 153 -6.40 -7.29 -24.27
CA LEU A 153 -7.04 -6.69 -25.44
C LEU A 153 -6.45 -7.23 -26.76
N ARG A 154 -5.13 -7.43 -26.83
CA ARG A 154 -4.50 -8.04 -27.99
C ARG A 154 -5.02 -9.46 -28.25
N ARG A 155 -5.06 -10.31 -27.23
CA ARG A 155 -5.56 -11.69 -27.35
C ARG A 155 -7.01 -11.75 -27.79
N TYR A 156 -7.87 -10.88 -27.28
CA TYR A 156 -9.27 -10.81 -27.73
C TYR A 156 -9.40 -10.27 -29.15
N GLY A 157 -8.57 -9.30 -29.54
CA GLY A 157 -8.52 -8.77 -30.90
C GLY A 157 -8.08 -9.83 -31.93
N GLU A 158 -7.12 -10.70 -31.56
CA GLU A 158 -6.64 -11.79 -32.41
C GLU A 158 -7.70 -12.92 -32.59
N GLN A 159 -8.66 -13.03 -31.68
CA GLN A 159 -9.74 -14.00 -31.70
C GLN A 159 -11.03 -13.46 -32.36
N ALA A 160 -11.06 -12.18 -32.74
CA ALA A 160 -12.22 -11.60 -33.41
C ALA A 160 -12.45 -12.31 -34.76
N PRO A 161 -13.67 -12.80 -35.07
CA PRO A 161 -13.96 -13.40 -36.37
C PRO A 161 -13.71 -12.36 -37.47
N ALA A 162 -13.18 -12.81 -38.60
CA ALA A 162 -13.03 -11.95 -39.76
C ALA A 162 -14.39 -11.32 -40.13
N PRO A 163 -14.45 -10.04 -40.53
CA PRO A 163 -15.68 -9.42 -40.97
C PRO A 163 -16.30 -10.26 -42.12
N PRO A 164 -17.61 -10.38 -42.17
CA PRO A 164 -18.27 -11.14 -43.27
C PRO A 164 -17.86 -10.54 -44.62
N PRO A 165 -17.65 -11.37 -45.65
CA PRO A 165 -17.34 -10.85 -46.97
C PRO A 165 -18.47 -9.95 -47.45
N GLY A 166 -18.09 -8.75 -47.94
CA GLY A 166 -19.01 -7.74 -48.44
C GLY A 166 -19.67 -8.18 -49.78
#